data_437e97afa15adb728effb9b2ade04a7b
#
_entry.id   437e97afa15adb728effb9b2ade04a7b
#
_cell.length_a   1.000
_cell.length_b   1.000
_cell.length_c   1.000
_cell.angle_alpha   90.00
_cell.angle_beta   90.00
_cell.angle_gamma   90.00
#
_symmetry.space_group_name_H-M   'P 1'
#
loop_
_entity.id
_entity.type
_entity.pdbx_description
1 polymer ?
#
loop_
_entity_poly.entity_id
_entity_poly.type
_entity_poly.pdbx_seq_one_letter_code
_entity_poly.pdbx_strand_id
1 'polypeptide(L)'
;MFRGEGMCSPKVTAGTAAAFGGITDTLQALGIPAGCCADGPSGIRMDCGTKAFSLPNGTLLGCTFNTELVGALYEMTGKELRLNKIDSLLGPGMNIHRNPLNGRNFEYISEDPLLTGRICAAQVKGMRRSGIGSTIKHFCGNNQEVGRSTSDSVMSERCLREIYLKGFEIAVKEGGARSVMTTYGSVNGLWTAGSYDLCTTILRKEWGFDGIVMTDWWAKSNYEGHQAEVPVKAPMVAAQNDIYMVVTDARSNPEQDDVEAQLNAGVITIGELQRNARNILGFLLKSPAIFHMAGRISEEELEAMNAREEDDIDANNLVKLTSNPETQEIVIDGSLLHPARGNADVLAVTNDFLGDFNVIFTMKSDLDPLAQLPVSVFLDNIHKMTVSIQGTQGKWIQETRILNMGFGNNHYIKLYYGADNLQIKEIRLVPVTE
;
A
#
# COMPACT_ATOMS: atom_id res chain seq x y z
N MET A 1 0.15 -2.45 -16.00
CA MET A 1 0.83 -1.48 -15.12
C MET A 1 -0.14 -0.58 -14.36
N PHE A 2 -1.32 -0.27 -14.90
CA PHE A 2 -2.33 0.60 -14.24
C PHE A 2 -2.87 0.06 -12.90
N ARG A 3 -2.98 -1.27 -12.74
CA ARG A 3 -3.42 -1.90 -11.50
C ARG A 3 -2.21 -2.18 -10.59
N GLY A 4 -2.23 -1.68 -9.35
CA GLY A 4 -1.26 -2.02 -8.31
C GLY A 4 -1.76 -3.19 -7.46
N GLU A 5 -0.87 -4.06 -7.03
CA GLU A 5 -1.20 -5.16 -6.10
C GLU A 5 -1.04 -4.73 -4.65
N GLY A 6 -1.92 -5.21 -3.78
CA GLY A 6 -1.84 -4.98 -2.35
C GLY A 6 -0.69 -5.71 -1.67
N MET A 7 -0.67 -5.69 -0.33
CA MET A 7 0.39 -6.28 0.49
C MET A 7 0.54 -7.80 0.35
N CYS A 8 -0.31 -8.43 -0.46
CA CYS A 8 -0.20 -9.86 -0.79
C CYS A 8 0.76 -10.13 -1.96
N SER A 9 1.37 -9.13 -2.57
CA SER A 9 2.25 -9.34 -3.72
C SER A 9 3.56 -10.01 -3.30
N PRO A 10 3.91 -11.17 -3.89
CA PRO A 10 5.18 -11.85 -3.63
C PRO A 10 6.37 -11.18 -4.32
N LYS A 11 6.15 -10.12 -5.09
CA LYS A 11 7.16 -9.50 -5.95
C LYS A 11 7.98 -8.40 -5.25
N VAL A 12 7.58 -8.02 -4.03
CA VAL A 12 8.19 -6.93 -3.26
C VAL A 12 8.44 -7.36 -1.82
N THR A 13 9.05 -6.49 -1.03
CA THR A 13 9.35 -6.73 0.38
C THR A 13 8.08 -7.08 1.17
N ALA A 14 8.18 -8.16 1.93
CA ALA A 14 7.08 -8.68 2.74
C ALA A 14 6.52 -7.64 3.71
N GLY A 15 5.22 -7.67 3.92
CA GLY A 15 4.54 -6.79 4.88
C GLY A 15 4.42 -5.33 4.47
N THR A 16 4.86 -4.97 3.27
CA THR A 16 4.71 -3.61 2.72
C THR A 16 3.32 -3.37 2.15
N ALA A 17 2.96 -2.10 1.93
CA ALA A 17 1.58 -1.72 1.63
C ALA A 17 1.12 -2.16 0.24
N ALA A 18 1.96 -2.03 -0.78
CA ALA A 18 1.62 -2.44 -2.15
C ALA A 18 2.83 -2.50 -3.08
N ALA A 19 2.60 -3.14 -4.23
CA ALA A 19 3.50 -3.24 -5.36
C ALA A 19 2.89 -2.63 -6.63
N PHE A 20 3.74 -2.10 -7.50
CA PHE A 20 3.33 -1.53 -8.79
C PHE A 20 4.42 -1.69 -9.85
N GLY A 21 4.09 -1.40 -11.10
CA GLY A 21 5.04 -1.52 -12.20
C GLY A 21 5.20 -2.95 -12.69
N GLY A 22 6.37 -3.55 -12.57
CA GLY A 22 6.71 -4.90 -13.03
C GLY A 22 6.20 -6.03 -12.15
N ILE A 23 4.96 -5.99 -11.74
CA ILE A 23 4.35 -6.95 -10.81
C ILE A 23 3.88 -8.26 -11.47
N THR A 24 3.86 -8.34 -12.79
CA THR A 24 3.55 -9.57 -13.53
C THR A 24 4.79 -10.12 -14.22
N ASP A 25 4.84 -11.44 -14.42
CA ASP A 25 5.99 -12.10 -15.08
C ASP A 25 6.22 -11.56 -16.49
N THR A 26 5.16 -11.22 -17.22
CA THR A 26 5.25 -10.60 -18.55
C THR A 26 5.97 -9.24 -18.50
N LEU A 27 5.66 -8.40 -17.50
CA LEU A 27 6.33 -7.11 -17.34
C LEU A 27 7.77 -7.26 -16.87
N GLN A 28 8.05 -8.23 -16.00
CA GLN A 28 9.41 -8.54 -15.57
C GLN A 28 10.27 -9.06 -16.71
N ALA A 29 9.71 -9.89 -17.61
CA ALA A 29 10.40 -10.36 -18.81
C ALA A 29 10.78 -9.22 -19.78
N LEU A 30 10.08 -8.09 -19.71
CA LEU A 30 10.43 -6.86 -20.43
C LEU A 30 11.48 -5.99 -19.68
N GLY A 31 12.04 -6.48 -18.59
CA GLY A 31 13.02 -5.73 -17.79
C GLY A 31 12.41 -4.59 -16.96
N ILE A 32 11.14 -4.68 -16.59
CA ILE A 32 10.47 -3.70 -15.75
C ILE A 32 10.48 -4.18 -14.30
N PRO A 33 11.14 -3.46 -13.36
CA PRO A 33 11.15 -3.86 -11.96
C PRO A 33 9.80 -3.64 -11.28
N ALA A 34 9.53 -4.43 -10.24
CA ALA A 34 8.43 -4.15 -9.32
C ALA A 34 8.85 -3.04 -8.36
N GLY A 35 8.07 -1.96 -8.31
CA GLY A 35 8.20 -0.91 -7.32
C GLY A 35 7.44 -1.29 -6.05
N CYS A 36 7.99 -0.91 -4.90
CA CYS A 36 7.44 -1.19 -3.58
C CYS A 36 7.08 0.10 -2.85
N CYS A 37 5.94 0.14 -2.19
CA CYS A 37 5.60 1.23 -1.29
C CYS A 37 5.18 0.71 0.09
N ALA A 38 5.64 1.42 1.15
CA ALA A 38 5.25 1.16 2.52
C ALA A 38 4.41 2.31 3.07
N ASP A 39 3.42 2.00 3.89
CA ASP A 39 2.67 3.02 4.63
C ASP A 39 3.51 3.52 5.81
N GLY A 40 3.15 4.67 6.34
CA GLY A 40 3.71 5.17 7.57
C GLY A 40 4.23 6.59 7.60
N PRO A 41 3.37 7.63 7.63
CA PRO A 41 3.81 8.99 7.93
C PRO A 41 4.51 9.12 9.28
N SER A 42 4.19 8.26 10.25
CA SER A 42 4.79 8.21 11.60
C SER A 42 5.74 7.02 11.80
N GLY A 43 6.36 6.53 10.74
CA GLY A 43 7.28 5.38 10.73
C GLY A 43 6.88 4.34 9.68
N ILE A 44 7.84 3.55 9.23
CA ILE A 44 7.63 2.54 8.20
C ILE A 44 6.75 1.42 8.78
N ARG A 45 5.61 1.15 8.12
CA ARG A 45 4.72 0.07 8.51
C ARG A 45 5.12 -1.22 7.81
N MET A 46 5.46 -2.24 8.62
CA MET A 46 5.82 -3.58 8.16
C MET A 46 4.85 -4.60 8.77
N ASP A 47 3.88 -5.05 7.99
CA ASP A 47 2.80 -5.95 8.47
C ASP A 47 3.20 -7.44 8.53
N CYS A 48 4.49 -7.73 8.50
CA CYS A 48 5.05 -9.09 8.65
C CYS A 48 5.89 -9.28 9.92
N GLY A 49 5.91 -8.29 10.82
CA GLY A 49 6.67 -8.36 12.05
C GLY A 49 8.12 -7.87 11.95
N THR A 50 8.61 -7.53 10.77
CA THR A 50 9.91 -6.87 10.62
C THR A 50 9.89 -5.54 11.37
N LYS A 51 10.92 -5.29 12.16
CA LYS A 51 11.04 -4.06 12.94
C LYS A 51 11.44 -2.90 12.03
N ALA A 52 10.86 -1.73 12.30
CA ALA A 52 11.23 -0.47 11.68
C ALA A 52 11.11 0.66 12.71
N PHE A 53 11.85 1.76 12.51
CA PHE A 53 11.83 2.87 13.44
C PHE A 53 10.49 3.59 13.41
N SER A 54 9.95 3.88 14.60
CA SER A 54 8.85 4.82 14.77
C SER A 54 9.37 6.24 14.62
N LEU A 55 8.60 7.08 13.93
CA LEU A 55 8.87 8.50 13.77
C LEU A 55 7.92 9.32 14.64
N PRO A 56 8.32 10.54 15.05
CA PRO A 56 7.39 11.50 15.63
C PRO A 56 6.20 11.71 14.69
N ASN A 57 5.01 11.90 15.26
CA ASN A 57 3.82 12.18 14.45
C ASN A 57 3.94 13.54 13.73
N GLY A 58 3.13 13.73 12.67
CA GLY A 58 3.19 14.90 11.80
C GLY A 58 2.99 16.22 12.56
N THR A 59 2.03 16.26 13.49
CA THR A 59 1.78 17.44 14.34
C THR A 59 3.00 17.80 15.16
N LEU A 60 3.69 16.84 15.78
CA LEU A 60 4.91 17.09 16.54
C LEU A 60 6.05 17.61 15.63
N LEU A 61 6.18 17.07 14.43
CA LEU A 61 7.15 17.58 13.45
C LEU A 61 6.84 19.04 13.07
N GLY A 62 5.58 19.39 12.90
CA GLY A 62 5.13 20.78 12.70
C GLY A 62 5.51 21.71 13.84
N CYS A 63 5.35 21.26 15.08
CA CYS A 63 5.70 22.04 16.29
C CYS A 63 7.20 22.33 16.43
N THR A 64 8.07 21.65 15.70
CA THR A 64 9.51 21.95 15.72
C THR A 64 9.83 23.25 15.01
N PHE A 65 9.05 23.69 14.04
CA PHE A 65 9.36 24.82 13.15
C PHE A 65 10.75 24.74 12.51
N ASN A 66 11.32 23.53 12.41
CA ASN A 66 12.72 23.31 12.02
C ASN A 66 12.80 22.36 10.82
N THR A 67 12.90 22.93 9.63
CA THR A 67 13.01 22.19 8.38
C THR A 67 14.33 21.43 8.20
N GLU A 68 15.41 21.91 8.83
CA GLU A 68 16.72 21.25 8.80
C GLU A 68 16.70 19.93 9.59
N LEU A 69 16.19 19.98 10.83
CA LEU A 69 16.02 18.80 11.68
C LEU A 69 15.12 17.76 11.01
N VAL A 70 13.97 18.19 10.50
CA VAL A 70 13.02 17.30 9.82
C VAL A 70 13.66 16.69 8.57
N GLY A 71 14.41 17.48 7.79
CA GLY A 71 15.11 17.00 6.61
C GLY A 71 16.17 15.94 6.92
N ALA A 72 16.94 16.13 8.01
CA ALA A 72 17.94 15.16 8.49
C ALA A 72 17.27 13.86 8.97
N LEU A 73 16.19 13.95 9.75
CA LEU A 73 15.42 12.79 10.21
C LEU A 73 14.91 11.95 9.03
N TYR A 74 14.36 12.61 8.00
CA TYR A 74 13.82 11.89 6.84
C TYR A 74 14.90 11.42 5.83
N GLU A 75 16.13 11.93 5.93
CA GLU A 75 17.26 11.32 5.23
C GLU A 75 17.63 9.98 5.86
N MET A 76 17.61 9.87 7.19
CA MET A 76 17.80 8.58 7.90
C MET A 76 16.67 7.60 7.58
N THR A 77 15.41 8.08 7.62
CA THR A 77 14.25 7.28 7.20
C THR A 77 14.39 6.78 5.76
N GLY A 78 14.88 7.63 4.86
CA GLY A 78 15.14 7.24 3.47
C GLY A 78 16.19 6.13 3.34
N LYS A 79 17.24 6.14 4.17
CA LYS A 79 18.22 5.05 4.22
C LYS A 79 17.58 3.74 4.69
N GLU A 80 16.78 3.79 5.75
CA GLU A 80 16.05 2.61 6.25
C GLU A 80 15.09 2.04 5.19
N LEU A 81 14.32 2.89 4.49
CA LEU A 81 13.46 2.48 3.37
C LEU A 81 14.27 1.77 2.29
N ARG A 82 15.44 2.31 1.94
CA ARG A 82 16.30 1.72 0.92
C ARG A 82 16.83 0.35 1.32
N LEU A 83 17.28 0.19 2.57
CA LEU A 83 17.74 -1.09 3.12
C LEU A 83 16.61 -2.15 3.10
N ASN A 84 15.36 -1.73 3.29
CA ASN A 84 14.19 -2.60 3.18
C ASN A 84 13.63 -2.74 1.75
N LYS A 85 14.35 -2.30 0.72
CA LYS A 85 13.93 -2.35 -0.70
C LYS A 85 12.58 -1.68 -0.97
N ILE A 86 12.32 -0.56 -0.31
CA ILE A 86 11.11 0.22 -0.46
C ILE A 86 11.41 1.44 -1.32
N ASP A 87 10.64 1.64 -2.39
CA ASP A 87 10.87 2.70 -3.37
C ASP A 87 10.16 4.01 -3.01
N SER A 88 9.06 3.92 -2.27
CA SER A 88 8.28 5.08 -1.85
C SER A 88 7.65 4.88 -0.49
N LEU A 89 7.78 5.89 0.38
CA LEU A 89 6.96 5.99 1.58
C LEU A 89 5.61 6.62 1.20
N LEU A 90 4.50 6.05 1.68
CA LEU A 90 3.17 6.67 1.59
C LEU A 90 3.03 7.78 2.64
N GLY A 91 3.71 8.86 2.38
CA GLY A 91 3.84 10.04 3.23
C GLY A 91 4.72 11.11 2.57
N PRO A 92 4.72 12.33 3.11
CA PRO A 92 3.98 12.80 4.28
C PRO A 92 2.48 12.91 4.05
N GLY A 93 1.72 12.75 5.16
CA GLY A 93 0.33 13.20 5.23
C GLY A 93 0.29 14.71 5.43
N MET A 94 -0.52 15.44 4.63
CA MET A 94 -0.41 16.90 4.62
C MET A 94 -1.73 17.66 4.45
N ASN A 95 -2.84 16.99 4.78
CA ASN A 95 -4.12 17.70 4.79
C ASN A 95 -4.20 18.68 5.96
N ILE A 96 -4.99 19.74 5.77
CA ILE A 96 -5.10 20.83 6.74
C ILE A 96 -5.90 20.40 7.97
N HIS A 97 -5.45 20.74 9.18
CA HIS A 97 -6.15 20.56 10.45
C HIS A 97 -7.36 21.51 10.52
N ARG A 98 -8.41 21.23 9.74
CA ARG A 98 -9.63 22.05 9.73
C ARG A 98 -10.53 21.81 10.94
N ASN A 99 -10.60 20.56 11.39
CA ASN A 99 -11.40 20.13 12.54
C ASN A 99 -10.50 19.42 13.55
N PRO A 100 -10.43 19.92 14.81
CA PRO A 100 -9.56 19.30 15.83
C PRO A 100 -9.98 17.86 16.17
N LEU A 101 -11.22 17.46 15.91
CA LEU A 101 -11.73 16.11 16.14
C LEU A 101 -11.50 15.15 14.96
N ASN A 102 -10.81 15.58 13.90
CA ASN A 102 -10.49 14.69 12.80
C ASN A 102 -9.49 13.60 13.24
N GLY A 103 -9.84 12.33 13.02
CA GLY A 103 -9.10 11.17 13.51
C GLY A 103 -7.69 11.00 12.94
N ARG A 104 -7.33 11.73 11.86
CA ARG A 104 -6.01 11.65 11.21
C ARG A 104 -5.16 12.90 11.39
N ASN A 105 -5.56 13.86 12.25
CA ASN A 105 -4.75 15.05 12.49
C ASN A 105 -3.34 14.72 13.02
N PHE A 106 -3.19 13.61 13.75
CA PHE A 106 -1.88 13.20 14.28
C PHE A 106 -0.82 12.99 13.19
N GLU A 107 -1.20 12.48 12.01
CA GLU A 107 -0.29 12.25 10.90
C GLU A 107 -0.10 13.47 9.99
N TYR A 108 -0.99 14.46 10.10
CA TYR A 108 -0.90 15.74 9.39
C TYR A 108 -0.10 16.76 10.19
N ILE A 109 0.22 17.89 9.59
CA ILE A 109 1.22 18.81 10.14
C ILE A 109 0.58 19.97 10.92
N SER A 110 -0.34 20.72 10.30
CA SER A 110 -0.85 21.98 10.84
C SER A 110 -2.16 22.41 10.16
N GLU A 111 -2.83 23.39 10.75
CA GLU A 111 -3.89 24.17 10.11
C GLU A 111 -3.34 25.20 9.10
N ASP A 112 -2.07 25.59 9.25
CA ASP A 112 -1.40 26.55 8.38
C ASP A 112 -0.85 25.83 7.14
N PRO A 113 -1.31 26.19 5.91
CA PRO A 113 -0.84 25.56 4.68
C PRO A 113 0.63 25.84 4.35
N LEU A 114 1.18 26.97 4.80
CA LEU A 114 2.59 27.30 4.57
C LEU A 114 3.49 26.45 5.46
N LEU A 115 3.20 26.37 6.77
CA LEU A 115 3.92 25.52 7.71
C LEU A 115 3.85 24.06 7.25
N THR A 116 2.65 23.57 6.92
CA THR A 116 2.43 22.23 6.36
C THR A 116 3.31 21.99 5.14
N GLY A 117 3.28 22.90 4.17
CA GLY A 117 4.06 22.77 2.93
C GLY A 117 5.57 22.76 3.18
N ARG A 118 6.08 23.63 4.04
CA ARG A 118 7.53 23.73 4.34
C ARG A 118 8.06 22.48 5.07
N ILE A 119 7.35 21.99 6.07
CA ILE A 119 7.72 20.78 6.81
C ILE A 119 7.64 19.54 5.88
N CYS A 120 6.58 19.42 5.10
CA CYS A 120 6.45 18.32 4.14
C CYS A 120 7.52 18.38 3.04
N ALA A 121 7.84 19.56 2.52
CA ALA A 121 8.94 19.72 1.56
C ALA A 121 10.29 19.30 2.15
N ALA A 122 10.54 19.54 3.44
CA ALA A 122 11.74 19.07 4.12
C ALA A 122 11.79 17.55 4.23
N GLN A 123 10.67 16.90 4.56
CA GLN A 123 10.54 15.44 4.58
C GLN A 123 10.84 14.84 3.19
N VAL A 124 10.21 15.39 2.15
CA VAL A 124 10.44 14.97 0.76
C VAL A 124 11.91 15.11 0.35
N LYS A 125 12.54 16.25 0.65
CA LYS A 125 13.96 16.47 0.35
C LYS A 125 14.86 15.47 1.09
N GLY A 126 14.57 15.19 2.35
CA GLY A 126 15.31 14.22 3.15
C GLY A 126 15.31 12.84 2.47
N MET A 127 14.14 12.28 2.22
CA MET A 127 14.01 10.96 1.56
C MET A 127 14.67 10.93 0.18
N ARG A 128 14.55 12.01 -0.61
CA ARG A 128 15.20 12.09 -1.92
C ARG A 128 16.73 11.99 -1.89
N ARG A 129 17.38 12.46 -0.83
CA ARG A 129 18.84 12.32 -0.69
C ARG A 129 19.28 10.86 -0.63
N SER A 130 18.41 9.98 -0.13
CA SER A 130 18.62 8.52 -0.13
C SER A 130 18.06 7.83 -1.39
N GLY A 131 17.58 8.58 -2.38
CA GLY A 131 17.02 8.04 -3.62
C GLY A 131 15.56 7.59 -3.53
N ILE A 132 14.90 7.73 -2.38
CA ILE A 132 13.55 7.27 -2.12
C ILE A 132 12.50 8.26 -2.62
N GLY A 133 11.39 7.74 -3.12
CA GLY A 133 10.20 8.50 -3.46
C GLY A 133 9.37 8.83 -2.21
N SER A 134 8.63 9.92 -2.29
CA SER A 134 7.63 10.30 -1.29
C SER A 134 6.28 10.38 -1.97
N THR A 135 5.29 9.70 -1.42
CA THR A 135 3.90 9.79 -1.88
C THR A 135 3.14 10.75 -0.98
N ILE A 136 3.13 12.03 -1.37
CA ILE A 136 2.40 13.06 -0.60
C ILE A 136 0.91 12.80 -0.65
N LYS A 137 0.20 12.88 0.51
CA LYS A 137 -1.18 12.44 0.63
C LYS A 137 -2.00 13.29 1.61
N HIS A 138 -3.32 13.34 1.47
CA HIS A 138 -4.16 12.81 0.41
C HIS A 138 -4.65 13.95 -0.48
N PHE A 139 -4.36 13.91 -1.72
CA PHE A 139 -4.59 14.99 -2.69
C PHE A 139 -6.00 14.89 -3.28
N CYS A 140 -6.90 15.81 -2.93
CA CYS A 140 -6.85 16.82 -1.87
C CYS A 140 -8.17 16.86 -1.08
N GLY A 141 -8.17 17.60 0.01
CA GLY A 141 -9.43 17.86 0.75
C GLY A 141 -9.83 16.79 1.75
N ASN A 142 -8.95 15.85 2.12
CA ASN A 142 -9.23 14.84 3.15
C ASN A 142 -9.08 15.43 4.57
N ASN A 143 -9.99 16.32 4.95
CA ASN A 143 -9.94 17.06 6.20
C ASN A 143 -10.94 16.54 7.25
N GLN A 144 -11.61 15.43 6.97
CA GLN A 144 -12.45 14.67 7.89
C GLN A 144 -12.44 13.19 7.53
N GLU A 145 -12.52 12.34 8.56
CA GLU A 145 -12.57 10.87 8.36
C GLU A 145 -14.00 10.33 8.37
N VAL A 146 -14.92 11.01 9.06
CA VAL A 146 -16.34 10.62 9.05
C VAL A 146 -16.91 10.77 7.65
N GLY A 147 -17.35 9.66 7.06
CA GLY A 147 -17.90 9.63 5.71
C GLY A 147 -16.88 9.94 4.59
N ARG A 148 -15.59 9.75 4.81
CA ARG A 148 -14.50 10.14 3.87
C ARG A 148 -14.64 9.60 2.45
N SER A 149 -15.28 8.41 2.29
CA SER A 149 -15.54 7.78 0.99
C SER A 149 -16.83 8.26 0.29
N THR A 150 -17.58 9.17 0.93
CA THR A 150 -18.83 9.71 0.42
C THR A 150 -18.93 11.23 0.55
N SER A 151 -17.93 11.86 1.20
CA SER A 151 -17.95 13.32 1.42
C SER A 151 -17.55 14.08 0.15
N ASP A 152 -18.20 15.22 -0.07
CA ASP A 152 -17.83 16.21 -1.06
C ASP A 152 -17.31 17.48 -0.39
N SER A 153 -16.09 17.87 -0.70
CA SER A 153 -15.46 19.08 -0.19
C SER A 153 -15.82 20.26 -1.09
N VAL A 154 -16.93 20.94 -0.77
CA VAL A 154 -17.43 22.09 -1.55
C VAL A 154 -16.68 23.35 -1.15
N MET A 155 -16.00 23.98 -2.11
CA MET A 155 -15.22 25.19 -1.85
C MET A 155 -15.01 26.02 -3.13
N SER A 156 -14.75 27.33 -2.95
CA SER A 156 -14.34 28.17 -4.07
C SER A 156 -12.94 27.81 -4.57
N GLU A 157 -12.64 28.10 -5.84
CA GLU A 157 -11.30 27.89 -6.42
C GLU A 157 -10.21 28.63 -5.64
N ARG A 158 -10.48 29.84 -5.18
CA ARG A 158 -9.57 30.59 -4.32
C ARG A 158 -9.25 29.84 -3.03
N CYS A 159 -10.25 29.32 -2.33
CA CYS A 159 -10.07 28.54 -1.10
C CYS A 159 -9.29 27.27 -1.38
N LEU A 160 -9.62 26.57 -2.47
CA LEU A 160 -8.92 25.36 -2.91
C LEU A 160 -7.43 25.65 -3.11
N ARG A 161 -7.08 26.70 -3.89
CA ARG A 161 -5.69 27.02 -4.24
C ARG A 161 -4.87 27.61 -3.10
N GLU A 162 -5.46 28.49 -2.29
CA GLU A 162 -4.71 29.21 -1.25
C GLU A 162 -4.57 28.40 0.05
N ILE A 163 -5.50 27.47 0.32
CA ILE A 163 -5.52 26.67 1.55
C ILE A 163 -5.23 25.19 1.27
N TYR A 164 -6.12 24.50 0.57
CA TYR A 164 -6.09 23.03 0.49
C TYR A 164 -5.05 22.49 -0.47
N LEU A 165 -4.67 23.21 -1.49
CA LEU A 165 -3.64 22.84 -2.45
C LEU A 165 -2.27 23.44 -2.13
N LYS A 166 -2.19 24.53 -1.34
CA LYS A 166 -0.96 25.29 -1.13
C LYS A 166 0.18 24.45 -0.55
N GLY A 167 -0.10 23.61 0.43
CA GLY A 167 0.89 22.70 0.99
C GLY A 167 1.45 21.73 -0.07
N PHE A 168 0.58 21.14 -0.88
CA PHE A 168 0.97 20.23 -1.97
C PHE A 168 1.80 20.93 -3.03
N GLU A 169 1.44 22.15 -3.43
CA GLU A 169 2.23 22.96 -4.36
C GLU A 169 3.66 23.13 -3.87
N ILE A 170 3.85 23.48 -2.61
CA ILE A 170 5.17 23.65 -1.99
C ILE A 170 5.93 22.32 -1.97
N ALA A 171 5.28 21.21 -1.59
CA ALA A 171 5.92 19.90 -1.56
C ALA A 171 6.35 19.43 -2.96
N VAL A 172 5.60 19.76 -4.00
CA VAL A 172 5.95 19.46 -5.40
C VAL A 172 7.06 20.36 -5.88
N LYS A 173 6.87 21.69 -5.84
CA LYS A 173 7.80 22.65 -6.44
C LYS A 173 9.11 22.79 -5.67
N GLU A 174 9.06 22.84 -4.35
CA GLU A 174 10.24 23.03 -3.51
C GLU A 174 10.80 21.71 -2.98
N GLY A 175 9.93 20.76 -2.58
CA GLY A 175 10.32 19.44 -2.12
C GLY A 175 10.78 18.53 -3.25
N GLY A 176 10.16 18.65 -4.41
CA GLY A 176 10.36 17.78 -5.56
C GLY A 176 9.76 16.39 -5.33
N ALA A 177 8.55 16.34 -4.78
CA ALA A 177 7.80 15.08 -4.63
C ALA A 177 7.65 14.37 -5.97
N ARG A 178 7.78 13.04 -5.97
CA ARG A 178 7.70 12.21 -7.18
C ARG A 178 6.50 11.27 -7.21
N SER A 179 5.72 11.24 -6.16
CA SER A 179 4.47 10.49 -6.08
C SER A 179 3.42 11.26 -5.30
N VAL A 180 2.18 11.13 -5.72
CA VAL A 180 1.00 11.76 -5.10
C VAL A 180 -0.07 10.70 -4.93
N MET A 181 -0.76 10.68 -3.80
CA MET A 181 -1.93 9.85 -3.58
C MET A 181 -3.18 10.72 -3.53
N THR A 182 -4.17 10.41 -4.37
CA THR A 182 -5.49 11.07 -4.32
C THR A 182 -6.29 10.59 -3.12
N THR A 183 -7.28 11.39 -2.71
CA THR A 183 -8.13 11.05 -1.55
C THR A 183 -9.33 10.19 -1.93
N TYR A 184 -10.05 9.68 -0.93
CA TYR A 184 -11.30 8.93 -1.10
C TYR A 184 -12.49 9.78 -1.53
N GLY A 185 -12.50 11.07 -1.20
CA GLY A 185 -13.63 11.96 -1.39
C GLY A 185 -13.60 12.73 -2.72
N SER A 186 -14.62 13.56 -2.90
CA SER A 186 -14.74 14.48 -4.02
C SER A 186 -14.42 15.91 -3.64
N VAL A 187 -14.14 16.70 -4.65
CA VAL A 187 -14.06 18.18 -4.58
C VAL A 187 -15.03 18.74 -5.60
N ASN A 188 -16.01 19.51 -5.12
CA ASN A 188 -17.02 20.13 -5.96
C ASN A 188 -17.75 19.12 -6.88
N GLY A 189 -18.10 17.94 -6.35
CA GLY A 189 -18.88 16.92 -7.04
C GLY A 189 -18.09 15.92 -7.88
N LEU A 190 -16.76 16.13 -8.08
CA LEU A 190 -15.93 15.21 -8.84
C LEU A 190 -14.90 14.52 -7.93
N TRP A 191 -14.87 13.18 -7.94
CA TRP A 191 -13.91 12.41 -7.15
C TRP A 191 -12.49 12.71 -7.58
N THR A 192 -11.63 13.00 -6.61
CA THR A 192 -10.26 13.48 -6.86
C THR A 192 -9.45 12.50 -7.71
N ALA A 193 -9.69 11.19 -7.57
CA ALA A 193 -9.02 10.15 -8.35
C ALA A 193 -9.31 10.24 -9.86
N GLY A 194 -10.50 10.72 -10.26
CA GLY A 194 -10.90 10.94 -11.66
C GLY A 194 -10.86 12.40 -12.11
N SER A 195 -10.39 13.31 -11.28
CA SER A 195 -10.39 14.75 -11.60
C SER A 195 -9.23 15.13 -12.51
N TYR A 196 -9.53 15.40 -13.78
CA TYR A 196 -8.55 15.90 -14.75
C TYR A 196 -7.96 17.26 -14.34
N ASP A 197 -8.80 18.14 -13.79
CA ASP A 197 -8.34 19.47 -13.36
C ASP A 197 -7.34 19.39 -12.23
N LEU A 198 -7.58 18.53 -11.23
CA LEU A 198 -6.63 18.34 -10.13
C LEU A 198 -5.36 17.62 -10.59
N CYS A 199 -5.50 16.43 -11.21
CA CYS A 199 -4.36 15.56 -11.50
C CYS A 199 -3.56 16.01 -12.72
N THR A 200 -4.20 16.58 -13.74
CA THR A 200 -3.53 17.00 -14.97
C THR A 200 -3.32 18.51 -15.04
N THR A 201 -4.39 19.32 -14.93
CA THR A 201 -4.27 20.77 -15.14
C THR A 201 -3.43 21.40 -14.04
N ILE A 202 -3.80 21.24 -12.79
CA ILE A 202 -3.12 21.86 -11.65
C ILE A 202 -1.79 21.17 -11.37
N LEU A 203 -1.84 19.88 -11.05
CA LEU A 203 -0.66 19.15 -10.59
C LEU A 203 0.44 19.09 -11.65
N ARG A 204 0.11 18.67 -12.89
CA ARG A 204 1.12 18.43 -13.92
C ARG A 204 1.44 19.67 -14.75
N LYS A 205 0.41 20.37 -15.26
CA LYS A 205 0.64 21.50 -16.18
C LYS A 205 1.06 22.77 -15.44
N GLU A 206 0.41 23.12 -14.32
CA GLU A 206 0.73 24.36 -13.60
C GLU A 206 1.93 24.19 -12.65
N TRP A 207 2.03 23.04 -11.96
CA TRP A 207 3.13 22.81 -11.00
C TRP A 207 4.34 22.09 -11.58
N GLY A 208 4.21 21.52 -12.79
CA GLY A 208 5.30 20.82 -13.47
C GLY A 208 5.62 19.43 -12.88
N PHE A 209 4.65 18.79 -12.24
CA PHE A 209 4.83 17.46 -11.66
C PHE A 209 5.05 16.39 -12.75
N ASP A 210 6.17 15.67 -12.67
CA ASP A 210 6.59 14.64 -13.62
C ASP A 210 6.56 13.20 -13.04
N GLY A 211 6.06 13.05 -11.80
CA GLY A 211 5.98 11.77 -11.09
C GLY A 211 4.72 10.98 -11.38
N ILE A 212 4.44 10.01 -10.48
CA ILE A 212 3.23 9.17 -10.53
C ILE A 212 2.12 9.72 -9.62
N VAL A 213 0.89 9.51 -10.04
CA VAL A 213 -0.31 9.69 -9.21
C VAL A 213 -0.90 8.31 -8.98
N MET A 214 -1.17 7.97 -7.73
CA MET A 214 -1.87 6.75 -7.35
C MET A 214 -3.15 7.09 -6.58
N THR A 215 -4.09 6.16 -6.57
CA THR A 215 -5.29 6.30 -5.72
C THR A 215 -4.97 5.95 -4.28
N ASP A 216 -5.81 6.39 -3.34
CA ASP A 216 -5.94 5.69 -2.07
C ASP A 216 -6.55 4.29 -2.31
N TRP A 217 -6.48 3.37 -1.32
CA TRP A 217 -6.86 1.97 -1.46
C TRP A 217 -8.36 1.83 -1.74
N TRP A 218 -8.70 1.16 -2.86
CA TRP A 218 -10.09 0.96 -3.31
C TRP A 218 -10.89 2.25 -3.49
N ALA A 219 -10.22 3.35 -3.81
CA ALA A 219 -10.88 4.62 -4.03
C ALA A 219 -11.87 4.53 -5.19
N LYS A 220 -13.00 5.21 -5.01
CA LYS A 220 -14.02 5.36 -6.04
C LYS A 220 -13.65 6.45 -7.03
N SER A 221 -14.31 6.42 -8.18
CA SER A 221 -14.30 7.50 -9.16
C SER A 221 -15.70 7.65 -9.75
N ASN A 222 -15.96 8.77 -10.39
CA ASN A 222 -17.21 9.02 -11.11
C ASN A 222 -16.97 9.73 -12.43
N TYR A 223 -17.90 9.58 -13.33
CA TYR A 223 -18.11 10.54 -14.40
C TYR A 223 -18.86 11.74 -13.85
N GLU A 224 -18.63 12.93 -14.39
CA GLU A 224 -19.30 14.15 -13.95
C GLU A 224 -20.83 13.98 -13.95
N GLY A 225 -21.47 14.34 -12.85
CA GLY A 225 -22.92 14.16 -12.66
C GLY A 225 -23.39 12.74 -12.32
N HIS A 226 -22.49 11.76 -12.21
CA HIS A 226 -22.82 10.37 -11.88
C HIS A 226 -22.34 10.00 -10.47
N GLN A 227 -22.96 8.94 -9.92
CA GLN A 227 -22.54 8.38 -8.62
C GLN A 227 -21.15 7.73 -8.75
N ALA A 228 -20.34 7.85 -7.70
CA ALA A 228 -19.02 7.23 -7.67
C ALA A 228 -19.08 5.75 -7.27
N GLU A 229 -18.34 4.94 -8.00
CA GLU A 229 -18.26 3.50 -7.80
C GLU A 229 -16.82 2.99 -7.95
N VAL A 230 -16.51 1.86 -7.30
CA VAL A 230 -15.18 1.22 -7.38
C VAL A 230 -14.84 0.75 -8.80
N PRO A 231 -15.77 0.15 -9.58
CA PRO A 231 -15.46 -0.29 -10.95
C PRO A 231 -15.19 0.84 -11.94
N VAL A 232 -15.60 2.07 -11.65
CA VAL A 232 -15.42 3.23 -12.54
C VAL A 232 -13.97 3.71 -12.46
N LYS A 233 -13.12 3.31 -13.40
CA LYS A 233 -11.68 3.64 -13.43
C LYS A 233 -11.22 4.35 -14.72
N ALA A 234 -12.01 4.37 -15.77
CA ALA A 234 -11.65 5.09 -16.98
C ALA A 234 -11.42 6.60 -16.78
N PRO A 235 -12.20 7.32 -15.93
CA PRO A 235 -11.87 8.71 -15.59
C PRO A 235 -10.49 8.88 -14.95
N MET A 236 -10.04 7.91 -14.16
CA MET A 236 -8.69 7.93 -13.55
C MET A 236 -7.60 7.88 -14.63
N VAL A 237 -7.77 7.02 -15.64
CA VAL A 237 -6.85 6.91 -16.78
C VAL A 237 -6.77 8.23 -17.52
N ALA A 238 -7.91 8.84 -17.86
CA ALA A 238 -7.99 10.13 -18.56
C ALA A 238 -7.35 11.25 -17.74
N ALA A 239 -7.57 11.28 -16.42
CA ALA A 239 -7.03 12.29 -15.50
C ALA A 239 -5.54 12.16 -15.23
N GLN A 240 -4.84 11.12 -15.70
CA GLN A 240 -3.46 10.78 -15.33
C GLN A 240 -3.29 10.44 -13.84
N ASN A 241 -4.27 9.80 -13.24
CA ASN A 241 -4.08 9.00 -12.06
C ASN A 241 -3.52 7.67 -12.57
N ASP A 242 -2.20 7.48 -12.41
CA ASP A 242 -1.44 6.49 -13.17
C ASP A 242 -1.63 5.07 -12.66
N ILE A 243 -1.93 4.92 -11.37
CA ILE A 243 -2.01 3.63 -10.69
C ILE A 243 -3.25 3.58 -9.83
N TYR A 244 -4.11 2.59 -10.09
CA TYR A 244 -5.18 2.23 -9.17
C TYR A 244 -4.63 1.32 -8.06
N MET A 245 -4.87 1.68 -6.81
CA MET A 245 -4.53 0.91 -5.62
C MET A 245 -5.80 0.42 -4.92
N VAL A 246 -5.98 -0.86 -4.68
CA VAL A 246 -5.16 -2.01 -5.04
C VAL A 246 -6.08 -3.12 -5.54
N VAL A 247 -5.50 -4.06 -6.26
CA VAL A 247 -6.18 -5.31 -6.63
C VAL A 247 -5.48 -6.50 -5.97
N THR A 248 -6.16 -7.63 -5.90
CA THR A 248 -5.59 -8.88 -5.36
C THR A 248 -4.70 -9.59 -6.37
N ASP A 249 -4.95 -9.39 -7.66
CA ASP A 249 -4.17 -9.96 -8.77
C ASP A 249 -4.21 -9.02 -9.98
N ALA A 250 -3.08 -8.39 -10.29
CA ALA A 250 -2.97 -7.45 -11.40
C ALA A 250 -3.02 -8.09 -12.81
N ARG A 251 -2.91 -9.43 -12.90
CA ARG A 251 -3.02 -10.18 -14.16
C ARG A 251 -4.47 -10.29 -14.63
N SER A 252 -5.40 -10.19 -13.71
CA SER A 252 -6.84 -10.28 -13.95
C SER A 252 -7.53 -8.93 -13.73
N ASN A 253 -8.85 -8.91 -13.83
CA ASN A 253 -9.68 -7.76 -13.49
C ASN A 253 -10.64 -8.13 -12.34
N PRO A 254 -10.13 -8.35 -11.09
CA PRO A 254 -10.96 -8.82 -9.99
C PRO A 254 -12.02 -7.81 -9.55
N GLU A 255 -11.78 -6.52 -9.79
CA GLU A 255 -12.70 -5.42 -9.46
C GLU A 255 -13.73 -5.17 -10.57
N GLN A 256 -13.65 -5.90 -11.69
CA GLN A 256 -14.51 -5.72 -12.88
C GLN A 256 -14.52 -4.27 -13.37
N ASP A 257 -13.33 -3.62 -13.38
CA ASP A 257 -13.21 -2.22 -13.81
C ASP A 257 -13.60 -2.03 -15.29
N ASP A 258 -14.03 -0.80 -15.59
CA ASP A 258 -14.56 -0.40 -16.87
C ASP A 258 -13.51 -0.02 -17.93
N VAL A 259 -12.21 -0.10 -17.62
CA VAL A 259 -11.12 0.43 -18.48
C VAL A 259 -11.13 -0.18 -19.86
N GLU A 260 -11.25 -1.51 -19.98
CA GLU A 260 -11.27 -2.20 -21.28
C GLU A 260 -12.54 -1.88 -22.06
N ALA A 261 -13.69 -1.86 -21.41
CA ALA A 261 -14.95 -1.51 -22.03
C ALA A 261 -14.94 -0.07 -22.58
N GLN A 262 -14.42 0.88 -21.82
CA GLN A 262 -14.34 2.28 -22.23
C GLN A 262 -13.24 2.54 -23.28
N LEU A 263 -12.19 1.75 -23.30
CA LEU A 263 -11.20 1.75 -24.38
C LEU A 263 -11.84 1.30 -25.70
N ASN A 264 -12.59 0.19 -25.65
CA ASN A 264 -13.29 -0.35 -26.84
C ASN A 264 -14.39 0.60 -27.34
N ALA A 265 -15.03 1.34 -26.42
CA ALA A 265 -16.02 2.36 -26.76
C ALA A 265 -15.40 3.69 -27.25
N GLY A 266 -14.08 3.85 -27.18
CA GLY A 266 -13.39 5.08 -27.57
C GLY A 266 -13.55 6.24 -26.59
N VAL A 267 -14.01 5.98 -25.35
CA VAL A 267 -14.11 7.01 -24.29
C VAL A 267 -12.75 7.36 -23.74
N ILE A 268 -11.87 6.38 -23.62
CA ILE A 268 -10.44 6.56 -23.37
C ILE A 268 -9.63 6.00 -24.53
N THR A 269 -8.38 6.41 -24.63
CA THR A 269 -7.50 6.02 -25.74
C THR A 269 -6.32 5.17 -25.26
N ILE A 270 -5.75 4.37 -26.18
CA ILE A 270 -4.50 3.65 -25.91
C ILE A 270 -3.36 4.60 -25.55
N GLY A 271 -3.36 5.83 -26.11
CA GLY A 271 -2.37 6.86 -25.80
C GLY A 271 -2.44 7.34 -24.35
N GLU A 272 -3.62 7.38 -23.74
CA GLU A 272 -3.77 7.72 -22.32
C GLU A 272 -3.23 6.61 -21.41
N LEU A 273 -3.46 5.35 -21.73
CA LEU A 273 -2.85 4.22 -21.03
C LEU A 273 -1.32 4.20 -21.19
N GLN A 274 -0.81 4.48 -22.40
CA GLN A 274 0.64 4.60 -22.64
C GLN A 274 1.26 5.76 -21.85
N ARG A 275 0.55 6.87 -21.73
CA ARG A 275 0.97 8.02 -20.93
C ARG A 275 1.10 7.65 -19.45
N ASN A 276 0.11 6.95 -18.89
CA ASN A 276 0.17 6.45 -17.50
C ASN A 276 1.34 5.46 -17.33
N ALA A 277 1.51 4.53 -18.25
CA ALA A 277 2.64 3.60 -18.23
C ALA A 277 4.00 4.34 -18.29
N ARG A 278 4.11 5.38 -19.11
CA ARG A 278 5.32 6.23 -19.19
C ARG A 278 5.62 6.93 -17.86
N ASN A 279 4.61 7.44 -17.16
CA ASN A 279 4.78 8.07 -15.86
C ASN A 279 5.30 7.05 -14.82
N ILE A 280 4.74 5.84 -14.81
CA ILE A 280 5.18 4.74 -13.93
C ILE A 280 6.65 4.37 -14.23
N LEU A 281 7.00 4.17 -15.50
CA LEU A 281 8.38 3.87 -15.91
C LEU A 281 9.34 4.99 -15.53
N GLY A 282 8.93 6.24 -15.71
CA GLY A 282 9.72 7.42 -15.32
C GLY A 282 10.02 7.49 -13.82
N PHE A 283 9.08 7.04 -12.99
CA PHE A 283 9.29 6.90 -11.56
C PHE A 283 10.27 5.76 -11.25
N LEU A 284 10.03 4.57 -11.81
CA LEU A 284 10.86 3.39 -11.57
C LEU A 284 12.32 3.59 -11.99
N LEU A 285 12.58 4.31 -13.08
CA LEU A 285 13.94 4.65 -13.52
C LEU A 285 14.71 5.54 -12.53
N LYS A 286 14.03 6.16 -11.58
CA LYS A 286 14.61 7.01 -10.54
C LYS A 286 14.49 6.38 -9.15
N SER A 287 14.05 5.12 -9.04
CA SER A 287 13.80 4.41 -7.79
C SER A 287 14.85 3.33 -7.51
N PRO A 288 15.01 2.88 -6.26
CA PRO A 288 15.90 1.77 -5.92
C PRO A 288 15.62 0.49 -6.68
N ALA A 289 14.38 0.20 -7.05
CA ALA A 289 14.00 -1.04 -7.74
C ALA A 289 14.81 -1.29 -9.02
N ILE A 290 15.12 -0.24 -9.79
CA ILE A 290 15.93 -0.40 -11.03
C ILE A 290 17.39 -0.73 -10.69
N PHE A 291 17.94 -0.16 -9.60
CA PHE A 291 19.31 -0.44 -9.18
C PHE A 291 19.43 -1.86 -8.63
N HIS A 292 18.47 -2.32 -7.84
CA HIS A 292 18.42 -3.70 -7.34
C HIS A 292 18.33 -4.71 -8.50
N MET A 293 17.45 -4.45 -9.46
CA MET A 293 17.31 -5.31 -10.65
C MET A 293 18.60 -5.36 -11.49
N ALA A 294 19.35 -4.25 -11.54
CA ALA A 294 20.62 -4.17 -12.25
C ALA A 294 21.83 -4.71 -11.46
N GLY A 295 21.62 -5.27 -10.26
CA GLY A 295 22.67 -5.75 -9.36
C GLY A 295 23.58 -4.63 -8.80
N ARG A 296 23.12 -3.39 -8.82
CA ARG A 296 23.85 -2.23 -8.30
C ARG A 296 23.44 -1.95 -6.86
N ILE A 297 23.87 -2.83 -5.96
CA ILE A 297 23.55 -2.80 -4.53
C ILE A 297 24.86 -2.60 -3.76
N SER A 298 24.91 -1.76 -2.73
CA SER A 298 26.06 -1.62 -1.86
C SER A 298 26.24 -2.86 -0.97
N GLU A 299 27.47 -3.09 -0.46
CA GLU A 299 27.72 -4.18 0.48
C GLU A 299 26.87 -4.04 1.74
N GLU A 300 26.71 -2.81 2.28
CA GLU A 300 25.86 -2.52 3.44
C GLU A 300 24.37 -2.87 3.17
N GLU A 301 23.86 -2.53 1.98
CA GLU A 301 22.51 -2.90 1.59
C GLU A 301 22.37 -4.42 1.46
N LEU A 302 23.38 -5.10 0.89
CA LEU A 302 23.37 -6.54 0.72
C LEU A 302 23.40 -7.27 2.08
N GLU A 303 24.22 -6.82 3.02
CA GLU A 303 24.26 -7.36 4.38
C GLU A 303 22.92 -7.18 5.11
N ALA A 304 22.35 -5.97 5.09
CA ALA A 304 21.04 -5.70 5.70
C ALA A 304 19.92 -6.52 5.08
N MET A 305 19.95 -6.72 3.75
CA MET A 305 18.98 -7.54 3.04
C MET A 305 19.08 -9.03 3.36
N ASN A 306 20.25 -9.51 3.76
CA ASN A 306 20.49 -10.91 4.12
C ASN A 306 20.40 -11.14 5.64
N ALA A 307 20.33 -10.09 6.44
CA ALA A 307 20.12 -10.21 7.88
C ALA A 307 18.77 -10.90 8.14
N ARG A 308 18.79 -12.01 8.89
CA ARG A 308 17.60 -12.72 9.32
C ARG A 308 17.44 -12.53 10.82
N GLU A 309 16.23 -12.18 11.25
CA GLU A 309 15.86 -12.31 12.66
C GLU A 309 15.71 -13.82 12.95
N GLU A 310 16.42 -14.33 13.96
CA GLU A 310 16.19 -15.68 14.47
C GLU A 310 14.95 -15.62 15.34
N ASP A 311 13.93 -16.41 15.00
CA ASP A 311 12.77 -16.63 15.86
C ASP A 311 13.10 -17.77 16.83
N ASP A 312 13.07 -17.53 18.13
CA ASP A 312 13.14 -18.54 19.17
C ASP A 312 11.80 -19.32 19.20
N ILE A 313 11.71 -20.36 18.38
CA ILE A 313 10.55 -21.26 18.38
C ILE A 313 10.79 -22.36 19.43
N ASP A 314 10.02 -22.35 20.52
CA ASP A 314 10.01 -23.47 21.48
C ASP A 314 9.28 -24.67 20.88
N ALA A 315 10.03 -25.54 20.22
CA ALA A 315 9.52 -26.73 19.56
C ALA A 315 8.78 -27.72 20.51
N ASN A 316 8.96 -27.58 21.83
CA ASN A 316 8.32 -28.48 22.82
C ASN A 316 6.88 -28.09 23.15
N ASN A 317 6.52 -26.80 22.93
CA ASN A 317 5.20 -26.26 23.29
C ASN A 317 4.31 -25.95 22.07
N LEU A 318 4.68 -26.42 20.88
CA LEU A 318 3.89 -26.17 19.67
C LEU A 318 2.65 -27.06 19.60
N VAL A 319 1.54 -26.48 19.17
CA VAL A 319 0.37 -27.22 18.73
C VAL A 319 0.75 -28.00 17.46
N LYS A 320 0.54 -29.33 17.51
CA LYS A 320 0.87 -30.24 16.41
C LYS A 320 -0.40 -30.59 15.64
N LEU A 321 -0.39 -30.37 14.36
CA LEU A 321 -1.46 -30.70 13.44
C LEU A 321 -0.95 -31.71 12.41
N THR A 322 -1.78 -32.71 12.11
CA THR A 322 -1.48 -33.71 11.10
C THR A 322 -2.56 -33.68 10.03
N SER A 323 -2.17 -33.84 8.77
CA SER A 323 -3.12 -33.91 7.66
C SER A 323 -4.08 -35.10 7.82
N ASN A 324 -5.29 -34.94 7.33
CA ASN A 324 -6.24 -36.04 7.23
C ASN A 324 -5.65 -37.14 6.32
N PRO A 325 -5.59 -38.42 6.75
CA PRO A 325 -4.92 -39.47 5.96
C PRO A 325 -5.61 -39.76 4.61
N GLU A 326 -6.91 -39.48 4.46
CA GLU A 326 -7.65 -39.77 3.24
C GLU A 326 -7.65 -38.54 2.27
N THR A 327 -7.88 -37.33 2.81
CA THR A 327 -8.01 -36.12 2.01
C THR A 327 -6.73 -35.29 1.94
N GLN A 328 -5.76 -35.59 2.79
CA GLN A 328 -4.51 -34.84 2.99
C GLN A 328 -4.74 -33.36 3.37
N GLU A 329 -5.95 -33.04 3.77
CA GLU A 329 -6.34 -31.70 4.23
C GLU A 329 -5.81 -31.43 5.65
N ILE A 330 -5.38 -30.20 5.91
CA ILE A 330 -5.00 -29.71 7.23
C ILE A 330 -5.99 -28.62 7.62
N VAL A 331 -6.54 -28.73 8.84
CA VAL A 331 -7.46 -27.74 9.39
C VAL A 331 -6.85 -27.11 10.64
N ILE A 332 -6.69 -25.80 10.61
CA ILE A 332 -6.31 -24.99 11.76
C ILE A 332 -7.59 -24.37 12.32
N ASP A 333 -8.05 -24.84 13.46
CA ASP A 333 -9.23 -24.30 14.13
C ASP A 333 -8.90 -22.92 14.72
N GLY A 334 -9.81 -21.96 14.53
CA GLY A 334 -9.62 -20.59 15.01
C GLY A 334 -9.51 -20.46 16.53
N SER A 335 -9.98 -21.46 17.30
CA SER A 335 -9.80 -21.49 18.76
C SER A 335 -8.35 -21.67 19.21
N LEU A 336 -7.47 -22.11 18.31
CA LEU A 336 -6.03 -22.24 18.52
C LEU A 336 -5.27 -20.94 18.25
N LEU A 337 -5.95 -19.92 17.72
CA LEU A 337 -5.34 -18.69 17.21
C LEU A 337 -5.67 -17.49 18.09
N HIS A 338 -4.71 -16.56 18.19
CA HIS A 338 -4.79 -15.38 19.06
C HIS A 338 -4.57 -14.09 18.23
N PRO A 339 -5.46 -13.78 17.27
CA PRO A 339 -5.31 -12.68 16.34
C PRO A 339 -5.43 -11.33 17.06
N ALA A 340 -4.29 -10.78 17.44
CA ALA A 340 -4.15 -9.43 17.95
C ALA A 340 -2.92 -8.78 17.28
N ARG A 341 -2.95 -7.50 17.07
CA ARG A 341 -1.86 -6.78 16.42
C ARG A 341 -0.51 -7.02 17.10
N GLY A 342 0.46 -7.47 16.32
CA GLY A 342 1.80 -7.77 16.78
C GLY A 342 1.99 -9.17 17.35
N ASN A 343 0.91 -9.95 17.54
CA ASN A 343 1.02 -11.35 17.94
C ASN A 343 1.40 -12.24 16.77
N ALA A 344 1.97 -13.40 17.11
CA ALA A 344 2.17 -14.51 16.17
C ALA A 344 1.80 -15.83 16.82
N ASP A 345 1.08 -16.68 16.08
CA ASP A 345 0.86 -18.08 16.44
C ASP A 345 1.77 -18.96 15.58
N VAL A 346 2.41 -19.95 16.24
CA VAL A 346 3.27 -20.92 15.55
C VAL A 346 2.71 -22.32 15.77
N LEU A 347 2.57 -23.07 14.68
CA LEU A 347 1.97 -24.40 14.64
C LEU A 347 2.94 -25.36 13.94
N ALA A 348 3.12 -26.57 14.48
CA ALA A 348 3.83 -27.62 13.80
C ALA A 348 2.86 -28.43 12.95
N VAL A 349 3.17 -28.62 11.69
CA VAL A 349 2.31 -29.30 10.72
C VAL A 349 3.03 -30.50 10.13
N THR A 350 2.37 -31.67 10.16
CA THR A 350 2.84 -32.87 9.47
C THR A 350 1.88 -33.23 8.34
N ASN A 351 2.41 -33.39 7.13
CA ASN A 351 1.65 -33.79 5.95
C ASN A 351 2.45 -34.72 5.03
N ASP A 352 1.77 -35.57 4.28
CA ASP A 352 2.39 -36.50 3.32
C ASP A 352 2.17 -36.07 1.85
N PHE A 353 1.44 -35.01 1.61
CA PHE A 353 1.21 -34.49 0.26
C PHE A 353 2.32 -33.52 -0.14
N LEU A 354 2.96 -33.81 -1.28
CA LEU A 354 3.96 -32.94 -1.88
C LEU A 354 3.33 -32.16 -3.03
N GLY A 355 3.10 -30.87 -2.85
CA GLY A 355 2.49 -30.03 -3.88
C GLY A 355 1.94 -28.73 -3.34
N ASP A 356 1.09 -28.13 -4.13
CA ASP A 356 0.42 -26.89 -3.80
C ASP A 356 -0.84 -27.14 -2.98
N PHE A 357 -1.10 -26.25 -2.03
CA PHE A 357 -2.31 -26.22 -1.24
C PHE A 357 -3.09 -24.95 -1.53
N ASN A 358 -4.41 -25.08 -1.70
CA ASN A 358 -5.31 -23.95 -1.53
C ASN A 358 -5.46 -23.68 -0.03
N VAL A 359 -4.93 -22.56 0.45
CA VAL A 359 -5.08 -22.09 1.83
C VAL A 359 -6.30 -21.20 1.89
N ILE A 360 -7.36 -21.69 2.53
CA ILE A 360 -8.66 -21.02 2.61
C ILE A 360 -8.79 -20.44 4.01
N PHE A 361 -8.80 -19.13 4.12
CA PHE A 361 -9.01 -18.38 5.35
C PHE A 361 -10.48 -18.03 5.49
N THR A 362 -11.15 -18.47 6.54
CA THR A 362 -12.50 -18.03 6.90
C THR A 362 -12.39 -16.98 8.00
N MET A 363 -12.57 -15.71 7.63
CA MET A 363 -12.28 -14.57 8.49
C MET A 363 -13.43 -13.58 8.52
N LYS A 364 -13.51 -12.77 9.59
CA LYS A 364 -14.39 -11.60 9.69
C LYS A 364 -13.79 -10.49 10.55
N SER A 365 -14.34 -9.30 10.42
CA SER A 365 -14.07 -8.15 11.27
C SER A 365 -15.30 -7.27 11.36
N ASP A 366 -15.51 -6.62 12.50
CA ASP A 366 -16.60 -5.66 12.69
C ASP A 366 -16.27 -4.26 12.13
N LEU A 367 -15.05 -4.07 11.61
CA LEU A 367 -14.57 -2.78 11.11
C LEU A 367 -15.21 -2.40 9.76
N ASP A 368 -15.04 -1.11 9.43
CA ASP A 368 -15.44 -0.50 8.16
C ASP A 368 -14.69 -1.14 6.96
N PRO A 369 -15.31 -1.23 5.77
CA PRO A 369 -14.70 -1.82 4.58
C PRO A 369 -13.35 -1.23 4.14
N LEU A 370 -12.99 -0.03 4.60
CA LEU A 370 -11.68 0.56 4.31
C LEU A 370 -10.58 0.14 5.31
N ALA A 371 -10.93 -0.60 6.36
CA ALA A 371 -9.93 -1.17 7.26
C ALA A 371 -9.18 -2.31 6.54
N GLN A 372 -7.87 -2.39 6.78
CA GLN A 372 -7.01 -3.47 6.28
C GLN A 372 -6.60 -4.37 7.44
N LEU A 373 -6.81 -5.66 7.27
CA LEU A 373 -6.53 -6.65 8.30
C LEU A 373 -5.60 -7.73 7.72
N PRO A 374 -4.28 -7.48 7.75
CA PRO A 374 -3.29 -8.39 7.20
C PRO A 374 -2.96 -9.53 8.17
N VAL A 375 -2.79 -10.73 7.60
CA VAL A 375 -2.21 -11.91 8.22
C VAL A 375 -1.05 -12.37 7.36
N SER A 376 0.17 -12.31 7.88
CA SER A 376 1.35 -12.81 7.18
C SER A 376 1.60 -14.27 7.54
N VAL A 377 1.84 -15.07 6.53
CA VAL A 377 2.06 -16.51 6.63
C VAL A 377 3.53 -16.83 6.34
N PHE A 378 4.18 -17.46 7.29
CA PHE A 378 5.53 -17.99 7.14
C PHE A 378 5.48 -19.51 7.17
N LEU A 379 6.30 -20.13 6.34
CA LEU A 379 6.57 -21.56 6.36
C LEU A 379 8.07 -21.75 6.63
N ASP A 380 8.39 -22.45 7.72
CA ASP A 380 9.78 -22.69 8.14
C ASP A 380 10.60 -21.38 8.23
N ASN A 381 10.01 -20.34 8.83
CA ASN A 381 10.54 -18.98 8.96
C ASN A 381 10.73 -18.21 7.64
N ILE A 382 10.26 -18.77 6.53
CA ILE A 382 10.29 -18.07 5.23
C ILE A 382 8.92 -17.46 4.98
N HIS A 383 8.84 -16.13 4.84
CA HIS A 383 7.61 -15.47 4.45
C HIS A 383 7.11 -15.99 3.09
N LYS A 384 5.88 -16.45 3.05
CA LYS A 384 5.25 -16.99 1.83
C LYS A 384 4.22 -16.03 1.24
N MET A 385 3.39 -15.43 2.08
CA MET A 385 2.35 -14.51 1.64
C MET A 385 1.86 -13.63 2.80
N THR A 386 1.24 -12.52 2.47
CA THR A 386 0.36 -11.78 3.37
C THR A 386 -1.05 -11.77 2.79
N VAL A 387 -1.99 -12.31 3.54
CA VAL A 387 -3.42 -12.27 3.20
C VAL A 387 -4.02 -11.07 3.93
N SER A 388 -4.64 -10.15 3.20
CA SER A 388 -5.32 -9.00 3.80
C SER A 388 -6.77 -9.00 3.38
N ILE A 389 -7.67 -8.90 4.36
CA ILE A 389 -9.08 -8.64 4.10
C ILE A 389 -9.42 -7.18 4.39
N GLN A 390 -10.49 -6.72 3.79
CA GLN A 390 -11.15 -5.49 4.21
C GLN A 390 -11.99 -5.74 5.47
N GLY A 391 -12.37 -4.68 6.18
CA GLY A 391 -13.36 -4.80 7.24
C GLY A 391 -14.68 -5.36 6.68
N THR A 392 -15.24 -6.37 7.33
CA THR A 392 -16.37 -7.15 6.80
C THR A 392 -17.72 -6.81 7.42
N GLN A 393 -17.74 -5.84 8.34
CA GLN A 393 -18.98 -5.46 9.08
C GLN A 393 -19.66 -6.67 9.73
N GLY A 394 -18.88 -7.53 10.36
CA GLY A 394 -19.33 -8.73 11.07
C GLY A 394 -19.67 -9.93 10.18
N LYS A 395 -19.53 -9.85 8.87
CA LYS A 395 -19.81 -10.96 7.97
C LYS A 395 -18.59 -11.86 7.82
N TRP A 396 -18.79 -13.17 7.86
CA TRP A 396 -17.76 -14.14 7.53
C TRP A 396 -17.52 -14.13 6.01
N ILE A 397 -16.25 -14.04 5.62
CA ILE A 397 -15.80 -14.13 4.22
C ILE A 397 -14.72 -15.20 4.10
N GLN A 398 -14.48 -15.67 2.90
CA GLN A 398 -13.38 -16.57 2.59
C GLN A 398 -12.40 -15.93 1.63
N GLU A 399 -11.12 -16.06 1.93
CA GLU A 399 -10.00 -15.70 1.05
C GLU A 399 -9.16 -16.94 0.79
N THR A 400 -8.79 -17.15 -0.47
CA THR A 400 -8.00 -18.32 -0.86
C THR A 400 -6.69 -17.86 -1.49
N ARG A 401 -5.60 -18.51 -1.08
CA ARG A 401 -4.26 -18.33 -1.66
C ARG A 401 -3.62 -19.68 -1.91
N ILE A 402 -2.67 -19.73 -2.83
CA ILE A 402 -1.88 -20.95 -3.09
C ILE A 402 -0.62 -20.89 -2.24
N LEU A 403 -0.34 -21.99 -1.54
CA LEU A 403 0.88 -22.20 -0.76
C LEU A 403 1.56 -23.48 -1.23
N ASN A 404 2.80 -23.37 -1.71
CA ASN A 404 3.65 -24.54 -1.91
C ASN A 404 4.40 -24.82 -0.62
N MET A 405 4.19 -26.01 -0.05
CA MET A 405 4.85 -26.43 1.20
C MET A 405 6.28 -26.96 0.98
N GLY A 406 6.70 -27.11 -0.29
CA GLY A 406 8.05 -27.58 -0.60
C GLY A 406 8.23 -29.07 -0.36
N PHE A 407 9.48 -29.44 -0.01
CA PHE A 407 9.85 -30.83 0.26
C PHE A 407 9.92 -31.07 1.77
N GLY A 408 9.44 -32.22 2.20
CA GLY A 408 9.45 -32.65 3.60
C GLY A 408 8.04 -32.82 4.14
N ASN A 409 7.94 -33.57 5.26
CA ASN A 409 6.65 -33.92 5.84
C ASN A 409 6.34 -33.10 7.09
N ASN A 410 7.32 -32.38 7.62
CA ASN A 410 7.16 -31.59 8.85
C ASN A 410 7.55 -30.14 8.60
N HIS A 411 6.65 -29.25 8.91
CA HIS A 411 6.80 -27.82 8.70
C HIS A 411 6.34 -27.02 9.92
N TYR A 412 6.83 -25.80 10.05
CA TYR A 412 6.30 -24.81 10.98
C TYR A 412 5.53 -23.75 10.19
N ILE A 413 4.26 -23.55 10.52
CA ILE A 413 3.46 -22.44 10.01
C ILE A 413 3.41 -21.38 11.10
N LYS A 414 3.92 -20.16 10.81
CA LYS A 414 3.77 -18.99 11.66
C LYS A 414 2.77 -18.03 11.00
N LEU A 415 1.78 -17.60 11.79
CA LEU A 415 0.80 -16.60 11.41
C LEU A 415 1.07 -15.32 12.20
N TYR A 416 1.44 -14.23 11.54
CA TYR A 416 1.63 -12.94 12.19
C TYR A 416 0.46 -12.02 11.88
N TYR A 417 -0.07 -11.32 12.89
CA TYR A 417 -1.26 -10.48 12.78
C TYR A 417 -0.88 -9.00 12.79
N GLY A 418 -1.14 -8.30 11.68
CA GLY A 418 -0.81 -6.87 11.52
C GLY A 418 -1.92 -5.92 12.01
N ALA A 419 -3.07 -6.43 12.46
CA ALA A 419 -4.20 -5.63 12.91
C ALA A 419 -4.98 -6.28 14.05
N ASP A 420 -5.67 -5.44 14.84
CA ASP A 420 -6.68 -5.87 15.81
C ASP A 420 -8.05 -6.07 15.15
N ASN A 421 -9.01 -6.61 15.92
CA ASN A 421 -10.40 -6.84 15.50
C ASN A 421 -10.56 -7.82 14.33
N LEU A 422 -9.60 -8.69 14.11
CA LEU A 422 -9.71 -9.82 13.21
C LEU A 422 -10.20 -11.05 13.99
N GLN A 423 -11.17 -11.74 13.43
CA GLN A 423 -11.61 -13.06 13.90
C GLN A 423 -11.39 -14.08 12.81
N ILE A 424 -10.75 -15.19 13.14
CA ILE A 424 -10.52 -16.32 12.25
C ILE A 424 -11.32 -17.50 12.75
N LYS A 425 -12.22 -18.04 11.93
CA LYS A 425 -12.99 -19.23 12.26
C LYS A 425 -12.15 -20.50 12.08
N GLU A 426 -11.49 -20.56 10.94
CA GLU A 426 -10.62 -21.67 10.53
C GLU A 426 -9.70 -21.24 9.38
N ILE A 427 -8.59 -21.96 9.24
CA ILE A 427 -7.75 -21.93 8.04
C ILE A 427 -7.63 -23.36 7.54
N ARG A 428 -8.02 -23.62 6.30
CA ARG A 428 -7.97 -24.94 5.68
C ARG A 428 -6.90 -24.96 4.59
N LEU A 429 -6.00 -25.93 4.67
CA LEU A 429 -5.04 -26.22 3.61
C LEU A 429 -5.55 -27.43 2.85
N VAL A 430 -6.04 -27.22 1.64
CA VAL A 430 -6.64 -28.24 0.78
C VAL A 430 -5.69 -28.52 -0.38
N PRO A 431 -5.20 -29.78 -0.56
CA PRO A 431 -4.33 -30.12 -1.69
C PRO A 431 -4.92 -29.72 -3.02
N VAL A 432 -4.09 -29.16 -3.89
CA VAL A 432 -4.45 -28.93 -5.29
C VAL A 432 -4.20 -30.22 -6.06
N THR A 433 -5.26 -30.96 -6.33
CA THR A 433 -5.21 -32.15 -7.21
C THR A 433 -5.59 -31.71 -8.61
N GLU A 434 -4.80 -32.12 -9.64
CA GLU A 434 -5.08 -31.87 -11.05
C GLU A 434 -6.50 -32.31 -11.50
#